data_5320c250a2950cb8b292a18f9484cc58
#
_entry.id   5320c250a2950cb8b292a18f9484cc58
#
_cell.length_a   1.000
_cell.length_b   1.000
_cell.length_c   1.000
_cell.angle_alpha   90.00
_cell.angle_beta   90.00
_cell.angle_gamma   90.00
#
_symmetry.space_group_name_H-M   'P 1'
#
loop_
_entity.id
_entity.type
_entity.pdbx_description
1 polymer ?
#
loop_
_entity_poly.entity_id
_entity_poly.type
_entity_poly.pdbx_seq_one_letter_code
_entity_poly.pdbx_strand_id
1 'polypeptide(L)'
;IWTTMRASVERGLRSTQTLLPGSLNLPRRAHTTFLRAQSLQNPQRDLALLSAFALAVAEENANGGTIVTAPSCGPAGVVPGLLYYFETVKQTPREEILRALATAGLFGSVIRANASVSGAEVGCQGEIGSACSMAAAAGSQLLGGSLHQVEYAAEIGMEHHLGLTCDPVEGYVQIPCIERNMTACLRAFECASFSLLTDGRHLVSFDDVVEVMYRTGLDLQSAYRETARGGLAALWRKRMTQREGAVASTKPPRSPSTCD
;
A
#
# COMPACT_ATOMS: atom_id res chain seq x y z
N ILE A 1 -14.67 -3.80 12.47
CA ILE A 1 -13.66 -3.61 11.42
C ILE A 1 -13.68 -2.16 10.94
N TRP A 2 -14.78 -1.65 10.33
CA TRP A 2 -14.81 -0.30 9.77
C TRP A 2 -14.48 0.79 10.79
N THR A 3 -15.01 0.71 12.00
CA THR A 3 -14.72 1.67 13.09
C THR A 3 -13.22 1.78 13.37
N THR A 4 -12.51 0.66 13.40
CA THR A 4 -11.06 0.63 13.63
C THR A 4 -10.28 1.16 12.42
N MET A 5 -10.67 0.78 11.20
CA MET A 5 -10.09 1.30 9.95
C MET A 5 -10.22 2.82 9.88
N ARG A 6 -11.42 3.35 10.10
CA ARG A 6 -11.69 4.79 10.12
C ARG A 6 -10.87 5.52 11.17
N ALA A 7 -10.83 4.99 12.39
CA ALA A 7 -10.05 5.57 13.47
C ALA A 7 -8.54 5.60 13.16
N SER A 8 -8.01 4.62 12.43
CA SER A 8 -6.60 4.61 12.02
C SER A 8 -6.28 5.73 11.02
N VAL A 9 -7.18 5.99 10.03
CA VAL A 9 -7.04 7.13 9.14
C VAL A 9 -7.04 8.46 9.92
N GLU A 10 -8.03 8.64 10.81
CA GLU A 10 -8.17 9.87 11.60
C GLU A 10 -6.95 10.13 12.50
N ARG A 11 -6.41 9.11 13.16
CA ARG A 11 -5.18 9.23 13.97
C ARG A 11 -3.98 9.63 13.13
N GLY A 12 -3.77 8.95 11.99
CA GLY A 12 -2.64 9.23 11.11
C GLY A 12 -2.69 10.65 10.54
N LEU A 13 -3.88 11.14 10.17
CA LEU A 13 -4.08 12.50 9.70
C LEU A 13 -3.83 13.57 10.77
N ARG A 14 -4.13 13.28 12.04
CA ARG A 14 -3.96 14.21 13.16
C ARG A 14 -2.57 14.16 13.79
N SER A 15 -1.75 13.18 13.41
CA SER A 15 -0.43 13.00 14.00
C SER A 15 0.47 14.22 13.74
N THR A 16 1.03 14.77 14.81
CA THR A 16 2.02 15.86 14.78
C THR A 16 3.45 15.34 14.77
N GLN A 17 3.65 14.05 14.84
CA GLN A 17 4.95 13.41 14.79
C GLN A 17 5.57 13.61 13.41
N THR A 18 6.82 14.08 13.37
CA THR A 18 7.50 14.44 12.12
C THR A 18 8.19 13.26 11.44
N LEU A 19 8.71 12.32 12.24
CA LEU A 19 9.47 11.17 11.77
C LEU A 19 8.81 9.87 12.21
N LEU A 20 8.93 8.84 11.40
CA LEU A 20 8.59 7.47 11.76
C LEU A 20 9.71 6.83 12.61
N PRO A 21 9.38 5.86 13.46
CA PRO A 21 10.38 5.14 14.24
C PRO A 21 11.28 4.30 13.33
N GLY A 22 12.51 4.02 13.82
CA GLY A 22 13.51 3.21 13.13
C GLY A 22 14.67 4.01 12.58
N SER A 23 15.65 3.29 12.01
CA SER A 23 16.93 3.84 11.53
C SER A 23 16.82 4.68 10.26
N LEU A 24 15.71 4.52 9.50
CA LEU A 24 15.53 5.21 8.23
C LEU A 24 15.20 6.71 8.37
N ASN A 25 14.77 7.15 9.56
CA ASN A 25 14.37 8.55 9.83
C ASN A 25 13.37 9.07 8.79
N LEU A 26 12.43 8.24 8.38
CA LEU A 26 11.49 8.57 7.31
C LEU A 26 10.49 9.62 7.79
N PRO A 27 10.31 10.75 7.07
CA PRO A 27 9.33 11.76 7.45
C PRO A 27 7.91 11.28 7.22
N ARG A 28 7.00 11.59 8.15
CA ARG A 28 5.56 11.43 7.96
C ARG A 28 5.05 12.45 6.94
N ARG A 29 4.17 12.00 6.05
CA ARG A 29 3.65 12.80 4.94
C ARG A 29 2.14 12.91 4.91
N ALA A 30 1.41 12.02 5.59
CA ALA A 30 -0.05 11.99 5.55
C ALA A 30 -0.69 13.33 5.92
N HIS A 31 -0.30 13.89 7.07
CA HIS A 31 -0.83 15.17 7.56
C HIS A 31 -0.54 16.33 6.58
N THR A 32 0.70 16.47 6.11
CA THR A 32 1.09 17.55 5.19
C THR A 32 0.42 17.41 3.83
N THR A 33 0.25 16.17 3.33
CA THR A 33 -0.48 15.89 2.09
C THR A 33 -1.95 16.26 2.23
N PHE A 34 -2.57 15.91 3.36
CA PHE A 34 -3.96 16.27 3.66
C PHE A 34 -4.16 17.79 3.71
N LEU A 35 -3.27 18.53 4.39
CA LEU A 35 -3.36 19.99 4.45
C LEU A 35 -3.21 20.63 3.06
N ARG A 36 -2.26 20.16 2.26
CA ARG A 36 -2.08 20.65 0.88
C ARG A 36 -3.30 20.37 0.00
N ALA A 37 -3.96 19.24 0.18
CA ALA A 37 -5.18 18.91 -0.57
C ALA A 37 -6.28 19.97 -0.40
N GLN A 38 -6.33 20.68 0.74
CA GLN A 38 -7.35 21.70 0.98
C GLN A 38 -7.23 22.91 0.05
N SER A 39 -6.04 23.18 -0.49
CA SER A 39 -5.79 24.30 -1.43
C SER A 39 -5.85 23.87 -2.91
N LEU A 40 -6.05 22.59 -3.20
CA LEU A 40 -6.10 22.08 -4.55
C LEU A 40 -7.52 22.06 -5.12
N GLN A 41 -7.62 22.13 -6.44
CA GLN A 41 -8.84 21.92 -7.21
C GLN A 41 -8.89 20.47 -7.73
N ASN A 42 -10.09 19.99 -8.12
CA ASN A 42 -10.23 18.70 -8.78
C ASN A 42 -9.59 18.74 -10.19
N PRO A 43 -8.97 17.62 -10.65
CA PRO A 43 -8.89 16.30 -10.02
C PRO A 43 -7.75 16.15 -8.99
N GLN A 44 -6.80 17.08 -8.91
CA GLN A 44 -5.62 16.96 -8.03
C GLN A 44 -6.00 16.86 -6.55
N ARG A 45 -7.07 17.52 -6.14
CA ARG A 45 -7.57 17.45 -4.77
C ARG A 45 -7.97 16.03 -4.39
N ASP A 46 -8.73 15.35 -5.23
CA ASP A 46 -9.20 13.99 -4.97
C ASP A 46 -8.01 13.01 -4.90
N LEU A 47 -7.03 13.14 -5.81
CA LEU A 47 -5.79 12.34 -5.79
C LEU A 47 -4.99 12.56 -4.50
N ALA A 48 -4.86 13.82 -4.05
CA ALA A 48 -4.15 14.14 -2.83
C ALA A 48 -4.87 13.64 -1.57
N LEU A 49 -6.20 13.66 -1.54
CA LEU A 49 -6.99 13.14 -0.42
C LEU A 49 -6.89 11.62 -0.31
N LEU A 50 -7.07 10.88 -1.42
CA LEU A 50 -6.87 9.42 -1.47
C LEU A 50 -5.45 9.05 -1.00
N SER A 51 -4.43 9.79 -1.48
CA SER A 51 -3.05 9.61 -1.07
C SER A 51 -2.87 9.81 0.44
N ALA A 52 -3.39 10.91 0.98
CA ALA A 52 -3.25 11.24 2.40
C ALA A 52 -3.91 10.18 3.30
N PHE A 53 -5.09 9.68 2.91
CA PHE A 53 -5.82 8.68 3.68
C PHE A 53 -5.12 7.33 3.71
N ALA A 54 -4.58 6.87 2.57
CA ALA A 54 -3.80 5.64 2.52
C ALA A 54 -2.47 5.76 3.28
N LEU A 55 -1.75 6.88 3.11
CA LEU A 55 -0.53 7.19 3.87
C LEU A 55 -0.78 7.22 5.38
N ALA A 56 -1.90 7.79 5.82
CA ALA A 56 -2.25 7.90 7.24
C ALA A 56 -2.24 6.54 7.94
N VAL A 57 -2.86 5.53 7.34
CA VAL A 57 -2.90 4.17 7.90
C VAL A 57 -1.55 3.47 7.80
N ALA A 58 -0.85 3.62 6.66
CA ALA A 58 0.47 3.02 6.48
C ALA A 58 1.49 3.58 7.48
N GLU A 59 1.45 4.88 7.76
CA GLU A 59 2.28 5.54 8.77
C GLU A 59 1.88 5.14 10.21
N GLU A 60 0.57 4.95 10.48
CA GLU A 60 0.11 4.39 11.76
C GLU A 60 0.61 2.97 11.97
N ASN A 61 0.56 2.11 10.94
CA ASN A 61 1.14 0.77 10.99
C ASN A 61 2.64 0.82 11.31
N ALA A 62 3.40 1.65 10.59
CA ALA A 62 4.85 1.82 10.81
C ALA A 62 5.18 2.37 12.21
N ASN A 63 4.26 3.10 12.83
CA ASN A 63 4.40 3.67 14.18
C ASN A 63 3.90 2.73 15.30
N GLY A 64 3.47 1.51 14.99
CA GLY A 64 2.91 0.56 15.96
C GLY A 64 1.49 0.88 16.41
N GLY A 65 0.77 1.73 15.69
CA GLY A 65 -0.64 2.05 15.94
C GLY A 65 -1.57 0.91 15.57
N THR A 66 -2.77 0.91 16.14
CA THR A 66 -3.79 -0.09 15.83
C THR A 66 -4.36 0.12 14.45
N ILE A 67 -4.19 -0.86 13.56
CA ILE A 67 -4.78 -0.91 12.21
C ILE A 67 -5.56 -2.21 12.02
N VAL A 68 -6.28 -2.33 10.91
CA VAL A 68 -6.86 -3.60 10.46
C VAL A 68 -6.06 -4.08 9.25
N THR A 69 -5.66 -5.35 9.26
CA THR A 69 -5.00 -5.98 8.11
C THR A 69 -5.96 -6.07 6.92
N ALA A 70 -5.50 -5.67 5.73
CA ALA A 70 -6.32 -5.69 4.50
C ALA A 70 -5.47 -5.87 3.23
N PRO A 71 -5.06 -7.11 2.85
CA PRO A 71 -5.24 -8.37 3.58
C PRO A 71 -4.18 -8.63 4.66
N SER A 72 -3.02 -7.97 4.60
CA SER A 72 -1.92 -8.04 5.58
C SER A 72 -1.61 -6.65 6.17
N CYS A 73 -0.59 -6.54 7.04
CA CYS A 73 -0.18 -5.25 7.61
C CYS A 73 0.44 -4.31 6.58
N GLY A 74 1.22 -4.86 5.62
CA GLY A 74 1.92 -4.06 4.62
C GLY A 74 1.00 -3.13 3.83
N PRO A 75 -0.08 -3.62 3.24
CA PRO A 75 -1.02 -2.85 2.44
C PRO A 75 -2.23 -2.29 3.22
N ALA A 76 -2.19 -2.26 4.55
CA ALA A 76 -3.34 -1.94 5.40
C ALA A 76 -4.00 -0.58 5.15
N GLY A 77 -3.36 0.32 4.41
CA GLY A 77 -3.87 1.65 4.08
C GLY A 77 -4.75 1.72 2.83
N VAL A 78 -4.69 0.74 1.94
CA VAL A 78 -5.34 0.80 0.62
C VAL A 78 -6.86 0.81 0.75
N VAL A 79 -7.43 -0.25 1.34
CA VAL A 79 -8.88 -0.38 1.50
C VAL A 79 -9.47 0.73 2.38
N PRO A 80 -8.96 1.00 3.60
CA PRO A 80 -9.54 2.05 4.42
C PRO A 80 -9.34 3.44 3.84
N GLY A 81 -8.26 3.72 3.12
CA GLY A 81 -8.04 4.99 2.45
C GLY A 81 -9.11 5.29 1.41
N LEU A 82 -9.42 4.30 0.56
CA LEU A 82 -10.48 4.42 -0.44
C LEU A 82 -11.87 4.56 0.21
N LEU A 83 -12.22 3.71 1.16
CA LEU A 83 -13.54 3.75 1.81
C LEU A 83 -13.75 5.04 2.60
N TYR A 84 -12.72 5.55 3.27
CA TYR A 84 -12.77 6.81 3.98
C TYR A 84 -12.99 8.00 3.04
N TYR A 85 -12.40 7.97 1.85
CA TYR A 85 -12.66 8.95 0.80
C TYR A 85 -14.14 8.94 0.38
N PHE A 86 -14.72 7.77 0.15
CA PHE A 86 -16.14 7.67 -0.20
C PHE A 86 -17.04 8.16 0.94
N GLU A 87 -16.77 7.77 2.19
CA GLU A 87 -17.57 8.21 3.34
C GLU A 87 -17.51 9.73 3.55
N THR A 88 -16.30 10.33 3.48
CA THR A 88 -16.09 11.72 3.93
C THR A 88 -16.13 12.75 2.80
N VAL A 89 -15.70 12.38 1.59
CA VAL A 89 -15.62 13.30 0.44
C VAL A 89 -16.85 13.13 -0.46
N LYS A 90 -17.22 11.88 -0.77
CA LYS A 90 -18.41 11.57 -1.58
C LYS A 90 -19.69 11.52 -0.76
N GLN A 91 -19.60 11.63 0.57
CA GLN A 91 -20.75 11.59 1.50
C GLN A 91 -21.59 10.31 1.37
N THR A 92 -20.93 9.20 1.07
CA THR A 92 -21.57 7.89 0.93
C THR A 92 -22.12 7.41 2.28
N PRO A 93 -23.38 6.94 2.35
CA PRO A 93 -23.96 6.43 3.59
C PRO A 93 -23.14 5.27 4.19
N ARG A 94 -23.05 5.25 5.51
CA ARG A 94 -22.27 4.21 6.24
C ARG A 94 -22.66 2.78 5.86
N GLU A 95 -23.93 2.54 5.60
CA GLU A 95 -24.41 1.21 5.20
C GLU A 95 -23.80 0.75 3.89
N GLU A 96 -23.68 1.63 2.90
CA GLU A 96 -23.05 1.34 1.61
C GLU A 96 -21.54 1.09 1.78
N ILE A 97 -20.87 1.84 2.67
CA ILE A 97 -19.47 1.58 3.03
C ILE A 97 -19.30 0.18 3.63
N LEU A 98 -20.21 -0.25 4.50
CA LEU A 98 -20.15 -1.60 5.09
C LEU A 98 -20.39 -2.71 4.04
N ARG A 99 -21.29 -2.49 3.09
CA ARG A 99 -21.53 -3.41 1.96
C ARG A 99 -20.28 -3.49 1.07
N ALA A 100 -19.66 -2.36 0.73
CA ALA A 100 -18.43 -2.32 -0.05
C ALA A 100 -17.24 -2.96 0.68
N LEU A 101 -17.15 -2.79 2.00
CA LEU A 101 -16.16 -3.49 2.83
C LEU A 101 -16.36 -5.01 2.80
N ALA A 102 -17.60 -5.49 2.79
CA ALA A 102 -17.89 -6.92 2.64
C ALA A 102 -17.45 -7.45 1.27
N THR A 103 -17.69 -6.68 0.20
CA THR A 103 -17.20 -6.99 -1.15
C THR A 103 -15.67 -7.05 -1.17
N ALA A 104 -14.96 -6.06 -0.62
CA ALA A 104 -13.51 -6.12 -0.49
C ALA A 104 -13.05 -7.40 0.25
N GLY A 105 -13.73 -7.75 1.34
CA GLY A 105 -13.47 -8.97 2.10
C GLY A 105 -13.69 -10.25 1.30
N LEU A 106 -14.70 -10.30 0.44
CA LEU A 106 -14.97 -11.43 -0.45
C LEU A 106 -13.81 -11.65 -1.42
N PHE A 107 -13.38 -10.59 -2.15
CA PHE A 107 -12.26 -10.70 -3.10
C PHE A 107 -10.95 -11.09 -2.39
N GLY A 108 -10.67 -10.50 -1.23
CA GLY A 108 -9.51 -10.90 -0.41
C GLY A 108 -9.56 -12.35 0.06
N SER A 109 -10.75 -12.87 0.34
CA SER A 109 -10.96 -14.27 0.73
C SER A 109 -10.73 -15.24 -0.44
N VAL A 110 -11.17 -14.87 -1.65
CA VAL A 110 -10.92 -15.65 -2.88
C VAL A 110 -9.40 -15.71 -3.17
N ILE A 111 -8.71 -14.57 -3.11
CA ILE A 111 -7.25 -14.54 -3.30
C ILE A 111 -6.55 -15.43 -2.27
N ARG A 112 -6.92 -15.31 -1.00
CA ARG A 112 -6.31 -16.10 0.09
C ARG A 112 -6.55 -17.60 -0.07
N ALA A 113 -7.74 -18.00 -0.57
CA ALA A 113 -8.12 -19.40 -0.72
C ALA A 113 -7.42 -20.07 -1.91
N ASN A 114 -7.20 -19.34 -3.01
CA ASN A 114 -6.70 -19.88 -4.28
C ASN A 114 -5.22 -19.53 -4.55
N ALA A 115 -4.65 -18.60 -3.77
CA ALA A 115 -3.28 -18.17 -3.92
C ALA A 115 -2.66 -17.86 -2.55
N SER A 116 -1.96 -16.72 -2.42
CA SER A 116 -1.39 -16.26 -1.16
C SER A 116 -1.50 -14.75 -1.03
N VAL A 117 -1.60 -14.27 0.22
CA VAL A 117 -1.55 -12.85 0.57
C VAL A 117 -0.26 -12.49 1.31
N SER A 118 0.76 -13.32 1.20
CA SER A 118 2.05 -13.16 1.90
C SER A 118 3.16 -12.69 0.96
N GLY A 119 3.80 -11.58 1.31
CA GLY A 119 4.98 -11.06 0.58
C GLY A 119 6.16 -12.02 0.59
N ALA A 120 6.31 -12.83 1.65
CA ALA A 120 7.35 -13.83 1.78
C ALA A 120 7.14 -15.05 0.85
N GLU A 121 5.89 -15.32 0.48
CA GLU A 121 5.56 -16.43 -0.40
C GLU A 121 5.51 -16.02 -1.88
N VAL A 122 4.81 -14.94 -2.19
CA VAL A 122 4.52 -14.56 -3.59
C VAL A 122 4.95 -13.13 -3.96
N GLY A 123 5.75 -12.48 -3.13
CA GLY A 123 6.13 -11.09 -3.35
C GLY A 123 5.02 -10.09 -3.00
N CYS A 124 5.27 -8.82 -3.25
CA CYS A 124 4.33 -7.76 -2.88
C CYS A 124 3.05 -7.73 -3.75
N GLN A 125 3.04 -8.46 -4.89
CA GLN A 125 1.81 -8.68 -5.66
C GLN A 125 0.72 -9.36 -4.81
N GLY A 126 1.08 -10.30 -3.92
CA GLY A 126 0.17 -10.94 -2.99
C GLY A 126 -0.35 -10.02 -1.88
N GLU A 127 0.40 -8.99 -1.52
CA GLU A 127 0.00 -8.02 -0.50
C GLU A 127 -0.69 -6.80 -1.13
N ILE A 128 0.08 -5.94 -1.79
CA ILE A 128 -0.39 -4.69 -2.40
C ILE A 128 -1.33 -4.95 -3.57
N GLY A 129 -1.05 -5.95 -4.42
CA GLY A 129 -1.94 -6.34 -5.52
C GLY A 129 -3.30 -6.80 -5.01
N SER A 130 -3.31 -7.66 -3.98
CA SER A 130 -4.54 -8.09 -3.32
C SER A 130 -5.33 -6.93 -2.73
N ALA A 131 -4.67 -6.02 -2.01
CA ALA A 131 -5.33 -4.86 -1.42
C ALA A 131 -5.89 -3.90 -2.49
N CYS A 132 -5.17 -3.70 -3.59
CA CYS A 132 -5.65 -2.92 -4.74
C CYS A 132 -6.90 -3.55 -5.36
N SER A 133 -6.86 -4.85 -5.61
CA SER A 133 -7.99 -5.62 -6.14
C SER A 133 -9.23 -5.54 -5.23
N MET A 134 -9.05 -5.76 -3.92
CA MET A 134 -10.11 -5.62 -2.90
C MET A 134 -10.73 -4.22 -2.91
N ALA A 135 -9.89 -3.20 -2.95
CA ALA A 135 -10.32 -1.81 -2.95
C ALA A 135 -10.99 -1.41 -4.28
N ALA A 136 -10.47 -1.90 -5.43
CA ALA A 136 -11.05 -1.63 -6.74
C ALA A 136 -12.46 -2.22 -6.87
N ALA A 137 -12.68 -3.47 -6.41
CA ALA A 137 -14.00 -4.07 -6.35
C ALA A 137 -14.97 -3.25 -5.51
N ALA A 138 -14.55 -2.87 -4.29
CA ALA A 138 -15.35 -2.03 -3.40
C ALA A 138 -15.66 -0.66 -4.01
N GLY A 139 -14.68 -0.03 -4.66
CA GLY A 139 -14.83 1.25 -5.35
C GLY A 139 -15.79 1.18 -6.51
N SER A 140 -15.71 0.15 -7.35
CA SER A 140 -16.63 -0.07 -8.48
C SER A 140 -18.06 -0.24 -7.99
N GLN A 141 -18.28 -1.03 -6.92
CA GLN A 141 -19.60 -1.13 -6.29
C GLN A 141 -20.13 0.22 -5.79
N LEU A 142 -19.30 1.01 -5.09
CA LEU A 142 -19.69 2.32 -4.57
C LEU A 142 -19.99 3.36 -5.67
N LEU A 143 -19.41 3.17 -6.85
CA LEU A 143 -19.71 3.97 -8.03
C LEU A 143 -20.93 3.46 -8.82
N GLY A 144 -21.60 2.39 -8.35
CA GLY A 144 -22.80 1.82 -8.98
C GLY A 144 -22.53 0.77 -10.06
N GLY A 145 -21.33 0.17 -10.05
CA GLY A 145 -20.95 -0.87 -11.00
C GLY A 145 -21.80 -2.13 -10.89
N SER A 146 -22.07 -2.77 -12.05
CA SER A 146 -22.64 -4.11 -12.14
C SER A 146 -21.67 -5.17 -11.59
N LEU A 147 -22.16 -6.38 -11.35
CA LEU A 147 -21.30 -7.49 -10.88
C LEU A 147 -20.11 -7.74 -11.81
N HIS A 148 -20.29 -7.67 -13.12
CA HIS A 148 -19.20 -7.81 -14.10
C HIS A 148 -18.19 -6.67 -14.00
N GLN A 149 -18.64 -5.43 -13.78
CA GLN A 149 -17.75 -4.28 -13.62
C GLN A 149 -16.99 -4.32 -12.29
N VAL A 150 -17.61 -4.84 -11.23
CA VAL A 150 -16.96 -5.05 -9.92
C VAL A 150 -15.84 -6.09 -10.02
N GLU A 151 -16.12 -7.20 -10.68
CA GLU A 151 -15.13 -8.27 -10.93
C GLU A 151 -14.01 -7.76 -11.83
N TYR A 152 -14.34 -7.06 -12.92
CA TYR A 152 -13.35 -6.48 -13.84
C TYR A 152 -12.45 -5.46 -13.13
N ALA A 153 -12.99 -4.61 -12.27
CA ALA A 153 -12.17 -3.69 -11.49
C ALA A 153 -11.16 -4.42 -10.58
N ALA A 154 -11.58 -5.53 -9.97
CA ALA A 154 -10.70 -6.37 -9.14
C ALA A 154 -9.61 -7.05 -9.97
N GLU A 155 -9.97 -7.55 -11.13
CA GLU A 155 -9.04 -8.16 -12.09
C GLU A 155 -7.94 -7.19 -12.49
N ILE A 156 -8.30 -6.00 -13.04
CA ILE A 156 -7.35 -4.95 -13.43
C ILE A 156 -6.44 -4.58 -12.25
N GLY A 157 -7.02 -4.46 -11.05
CA GLY A 157 -6.28 -4.14 -9.84
C GLY A 157 -5.20 -5.16 -9.51
N MET A 158 -5.43 -6.45 -9.74
CA MET A 158 -4.43 -7.52 -9.53
C MET A 158 -3.46 -7.62 -10.71
N GLU A 159 -3.96 -7.64 -11.95
CA GLU A 159 -3.16 -7.80 -13.16
C GLU A 159 -1.99 -6.82 -13.21
N HIS A 160 -2.24 -5.55 -12.91
CA HIS A 160 -1.24 -4.49 -12.96
C HIS A 160 -0.27 -4.46 -11.76
N HIS A 161 -0.35 -5.47 -10.88
CA HIS A 161 0.61 -5.71 -9.80
C HIS A 161 1.41 -7.01 -9.98
N LEU A 162 1.15 -7.78 -11.05
CA LEU A 162 1.89 -9.00 -11.35
C LEU A 162 3.40 -8.71 -11.45
N GLY A 163 4.21 -9.58 -10.87
CA GLY A 163 5.66 -9.44 -10.83
C GLY A 163 6.20 -8.45 -9.78
N LEU A 164 5.37 -7.84 -8.95
CA LEU A 164 5.81 -6.87 -7.95
C LEU A 164 6.60 -7.55 -6.83
N THR A 165 7.89 -7.21 -6.74
CA THR A 165 8.81 -7.74 -5.73
C THR A 165 8.51 -7.22 -4.32
N CYS A 166 8.91 -7.97 -3.28
CA CYS A 166 8.89 -7.55 -1.88
C CYS A 166 10.32 -7.48 -1.33
N ASP A 167 10.88 -6.29 -1.25
CA ASP A 167 12.27 -6.01 -0.89
C ASP A 167 12.37 -4.79 0.04
N PRO A 168 11.73 -4.82 1.23
CA PRO A 168 11.68 -3.69 2.14
C PRO A 168 13.08 -3.31 2.65
N VAL A 169 13.38 -2.00 2.60
CA VAL A 169 14.65 -1.45 3.05
C VAL A 169 14.82 -1.70 4.55
N GLU A 170 15.95 -2.31 4.93
CA GLU A 170 16.27 -2.74 6.30
C GLU A 170 15.21 -3.68 6.93
N GLY A 171 14.32 -4.26 6.13
CA GLY A 171 13.24 -5.11 6.60
C GLY A 171 12.05 -4.36 7.21
N TYR A 172 12.07 -3.04 7.24
CA TYR A 172 10.96 -2.24 7.75
C TYR A 172 9.81 -2.14 6.75
N VAL A 173 8.57 -2.24 7.23
CA VAL A 173 7.35 -1.98 6.45
C VAL A 173 7.19 -0.45 6.26
N GLN A 174 8.20 0.18 5.67
CA GLN A 174 8.29 1.62 5.44
C GLN A 174 8.61 1.94 3.97
N ILE A 175 9.79 1.57 3.47
CA ILE A 175 10.18 1.76 2.07
C ILE A 175 10.31 0.40 1.38
N PRO A 176 9.57 0.16 0.30
CA PRO A 176 8.64 1.05 -0.42
C PRO A 176 7.18 0.98 0.08
N CYS A 177 6.89 0.27 1.18
CA CYS A 177 5.55 -0.14 1.58
C CYS A 177 4.58 1.04 1.77
N ILE A 178 5.01 2.12 2.44
CA ILE A 178 4.16 3.30 2.69
C ILE A 178 3.73 3.95 1.37
N GLU A 179 4.67 4.13 0.44
CA GLU A 179 4.36 4.73 -0.87
C GLU A 179 3.52 3.80 -1.74
N ARG A 180 3.71 2.48 -1.63
CA ARG A 180 2.87 1.48 -2.31
C ARG A 180 1.42 1.52 -1.85
N ASN A 181 1.14 1.80 -0.57
CA ASN A 181 -0.25 2.00 -0.11
C ASN A 181 -0.92 3.16 -0.83
N MET A 182 -0.23 4.28 -0.94
CA MET A 182 -0.73 5.46 -1.65
C MET A 182 -0.98 5.16 -3.13
N THR A 183 0.00 4.60 -3.83
CA THR A 183 -0.13 4.31 -5.27
C THR A 183 -1.20 3.26 -5.55
N ALA A 184 -1.32 2.22 -4.73
CA ALA A 184 -2.35 1.20 -4.88
C ALA A 184 -3.76 1.72 -4.57
N CYS A 185 -3.91 2.66 -3.63
CA CYS A 185 -5.20 3.30 -3.36
C CYS A 185 -5.66 4.15 -4.57
N LEU A 186 -4.76 4.91 -5.17
CA LEU A 186 -5.02 5.66 -6.40
C LEU A 186 -5.36 4.73 -7.57
N ARG A 187 -4.58 3.67 -7.75
CA ARG A 187 -4.81 2.64 -8.76
C ARG A 187 -6.16 1.96 -8.57
N ALA A 188 -6.56 1.64 -7.35
CA ALA A 188 -7.86 1.05 -7.06
C ALA A 188 -9.02 1.96 -7.48
N PHE A 189 -8.90 3.26 -7.22
CA PHE A 189 -9.89 4.25 -7.67
C PHE A 189 -9.93 4.38 -9.20
N GLU A 190 -8.76 4.34 -9.85
CA GLU A 190 -8.62 4.33 -11.31
C GLU A 190 -9.28 3.09 -11.93
N CYS A 191 -8.97 1.88 -11.43
CA CYS A 191 -9.54 0.62 -11.90
C CYS A 191 -11.07 0.61 -11.74
N ALA A 192 -11.58 1.03 -10.58
CA ALA A 192 -13.00 1.16 -10.32
C ALA A 192 -13.68 2.13 -11.30
N SER A 193 -13.06 3.28 -11.55
CA SER A 193 -13.59 4.27 -12.49
C SER A 193 -13.57 3.78 -13.93
N PHE A 194 -12.49 3.12 -14.34
CA PHE A 194 -12.34 2.59 -15.70
C PHE A 194 -13.35 1.46 -15.99
N SER A 195 -13.58 0.55 -15.04
CA SER A 195 -14.52 -0.55 -15.24
C SER A 195 -15.93 -0.07 -15.58
N LEU A 196 -16.35 1.08 -15.04
CA LEU A 196 -17.66 1.68 -15.33
C LEU A 196 -17.76 2.28 -16.74
N LEU A 197 -16.66 2.53 -17.42
CA LEU A 197 -16.64 3.01 -18.80
C LEU A 197 -16.87 1.88 -19.81
N THR A 198 -16.95 0.63 -19.33
CA THR A 198 -17.14 -0.58 -20.14
C THR A 198 -18.42 -1.32 -19.72
N ASP A 199 -18.76 -2.40 -20.40
CA ASP A 199 -19.83 -3.30 -19.99
C ASP A 199 -19.37 -4.35 -18.94
N GLY A 200 -18.10 -4.30 -18.51
CA GLY A 200 -17.46 -5.22 -17.58
C GLY A 200 -17.03 -6.55 -18.21
N ARG A 201 -17.24 -6.75 -19.51
CA ARG A 201 -16.77 -7.97 -20.21
C ARG A 201 -15.30 -7.82 -20.56
N HIS A 202 -14.52 -8.84 -20.26
CA HIS A 202 -13.08 -8.89 -20.50
C HIS A 202 -12.61 -10.32 -20.75
N LEU A 203 -11.39 -10.47 -21.25
CA LEU A 203 -10.89 -11.77 -21.74
C LEU A 203 -10.34 -12.65 -20.61
N VAL A 204 -9.58 -12.04 -19.69
CA VAL A 204 -8.89 -12.73 -18.58
C VAL A 204 -9.73 -12.55 -17.33
N SER A 205 -10.18 -13.63 -16.70
CA SER A 205 -11.00 -13.53 -15.49
C SER A 205 -10.19 -13.19 -14.25
N PHE A 206 -10.86 -12.70 -13.21
CA PHE A 206 -10.25 -12.47 -11.91
C PHE A 206 -9.61 -13.75 -11.34
N ASP A 207 -10.25 -14.90 -11.53
CA ASP A 207 -9.72 -16.19 -11.07
C ASP A 207 -8.44 -16.57 -11.80
N ASP A 208 -8.35 -16.33 -13.12
CA ASP A 208 -7.14 -16.55 -13.93
C ASP A 208 -5.98 -15.68 -13.45
N VAL A 209 -6.23 -14.40 -13.17
CA VAL A 209 -5.19 -13.48 -12.68
C VAL A 209 -4.72 -13.87 -11.29
N VAL A 210 -5.60 -14.36 -10.42
CA VAL A 210 -5.22 -14.86 -9.08
C VAL A 210 -4.31 -16.08 -9.21
N GLU A 211 -4.61 -17.01 -10.13
CA GLU A 211 -3.77 -18.16 -10.42
C GLU A 211 -2.38 -17.72 -10.97
N VAL A 212 -2.38 -16.80 -11.93
CA VAL A 212 -1.13 -16.22 -12.50
C VAL A 212 -0.31 -15.52 -11.42
N MET A 213 -0.96 -14.76 -10.54
CA MET A 213 -0.28 -14.11 -9.41
C MET A 213 0.43 -15.14 -8.51
N TYR A 214 -0.22 -16.25 -8.20
CA TYR A 214 0.39 -17.30 -7.39
C TYR A 214 1.60 -17.93 -8.09
N ARG A 215 1.45 -18.31 -9.36
CA ARG A 215 2.53 -18.93 -10.16
C ARG A 215 3.72 -17.99 -10.31
N THR A 216 3.50 -16.76 -10.76
CA THR A 216 4.57 -15.75 -10.92
C THR A 216 5.24 -15.43 -9.59
N GLY A 217 4.49 -15.47 -8.49
CA GLY A 217 5.03 -15.31 -7.14
C GLY A 217 6.02 -16.42 -6.77
N LEU A 218 5.70 -17.66 -7.08
CA LEU A 218 6.59 -18.79 -6.84
C LEU A 218 7.85 -18.73 -7.71
N ASP A 219 7.76 -18.16 -8.92
CA ASP A 219 8.89 -17.96 -9.84
C ASP A 219 9.80 -16.80 -9.42
N LEU A 220 9.36 -15.90 -8.55
CA LEU A 220 10.22 -14.86 -8.01
C LEU A 220 11.38 -15.48 -7.23
N GLN A 221 12.60 -15.02 -7.49
CA GLN A 221 13.76 -15.41 -6.69
C GLN A 221 13.54 -15.05 -5.21
N SER A 222 14.06 -15.89 -4.31
CA SER A 222 13.93 -15.67 -2.85
C SER A 222 14.42 -14.30 -2.38
N ALA A 223 15.37 -13.70 -3.08
CA ALA A 223 15.89 -12.36 -2.81
C ALA A 223 14.80 -11.26 -2.94
N TYR A 224 13.70 -11.52 -3.66
CA TYR A 224 12.60 -10.60 -3.93
C TYR A 224 11.30 -10.96 -3.18
N ARG A 225 11.39 -11.87 -2.21
CA ARG A 225 10.26 -12.33 -1.38
C ARG A 225 10.50 -12.00 0.09
N GLU A 226 10.45 -10.71 0.43
CA GLU A 226 10.52 -10.17 1.81
C GLU A 226 11.80 -10.51 2.61
N THR A 227 12.88 -10.92 1.93
CA THR A 227 14.13 -11.28 2.59
C THR A 227 15.07 -10.10 2.82
N ALA A 228 14.76 -8.93 2.29
CA ALA A 228 15.63 -7.75 2.27
C ALA A 228 17.03 -8.03 1.68
N ARG A 229 17.18 -9.07 0.85
CA ARG A 229 18.47 -9.49 0.24
C ARG A 229 18.65 -8.99 -1.19
N GLY A 230 17.58 -8.61 -1.86
CA GLY A 230 17.55 -8.12 -3.25
C GLY A 230 17.10 -6.68 -3.38
N GLY A 231 16.94 -6.22 -4.61
CA GLY A 231 16.26 -4.99 -4.99
C GLY A 231 16.72 -3.74 -4.26
N LEU A 232 15.75 -2.97 -3.77
CA LEU A 232 15.97 -1.71 -3.05
C LEU A 232 16.78 -1.91 -1.76
N ALA A 233 16.50 -2.97 -1.01
CA ALA A 233 17.19 -3.25 0.25
C ALA A 233 18.68 -3.53 0.05
N ALA A 234 19.05 -4.32 -0.97
CA ALA A 234 20.43 -4.61 -1.28
C ALA A 234 21.19 -3.36 -1.75
N LEU A 235 20.57 -2.54 -2.61
CA LEU A 235 21.15 -1.28 -3.08
C LEU A 235 21.36 -0.29 -1.93
N TRP A 236 20.38 -0.14 -1.05
CA TRP A 236 20.46 0.73 0.12
C TRP A 236 21.63 0.33 1.03
N ARG A 237 21.74 -0.94 1.37
CA ARG A 237 22.83 -1.48 2.20
C ARG A 237 24.20 -1.16 1.60
N LYS A 238 24.38 -1.40 0.29
CA LYS A 238 25.62 -1.06 -0.42
C LYS A 238 25.97 0.43 -0.30
N ARG A 239 24.98 1.32 -0.46
CA ARG A 239 25.19 2.78 -0.34
C ARG A 239 25.55 3.20 1.09
N MET A 240 24.93 2.61 2.10
CA MET A 240 25.24 2.91 3.50
C MET A 240 26.66 2.52 3.86
N THR A 241 27.09 1.30 3.49
CA THR A 241 28.48 0.84 3.69
C THR A 241 29.50 1.77 3.02
N GLN A 242 29.22 2.24 1.81
CA GLN A 242 30.10 3.21 1.12
C GLN A 242 30.19 4.55 1.83
N ARG A 243 29.09 5.06 2.37
CA ARG A 243 29.05 6.33 3.14
C ARG A 243 29.84 6.21 4.44
N GLU A 244 29.67 5.13 5.17
CA GLU A 244 30.42 4.88 6.41
C GLU A 244 31.94 4.76 6.16
N GLY A 245 32.34 4.06 5.10
CA GLY A 245 33.73 3.97 4.68
C GLY A 245 34.32 5.34 4.29
N ALA A 246 33.56 6.18 3.60
CA ALA A 246 33.99 7.53 3.24
C ALA A 246 34.16 8.45 4.47
N VAL A 247 33.23 8.37 5.43
CA VAL A 247 33.31 9.15 6.69
C VAL A 247 34.46 8.66 7.56
N ALA A 248 34.73 7.37 7.60
CA ALA A 248 35.87 6.83 8.34
C ALA A 248 37.23 7.28 7.76
N SER A 249 37.34 7.42 6.43
CA SER A 249 38.56 7.88 5.75
C SER A 249 38.86 9.36 5.92
N THR A 250 37.87 10.19 6.31
CA THR A 250 38.04 11.66 6.53
C THR A 250 38.33 12.01 7.98
N LYS A 251 38.32 11.06 8.93
CA LYS A 251 38.77 11.34 10.29
C LYS A 251 40.28 11.56 10.32
N PRO A 252 40.76 12.68 10.88
CA PRO A 252 42.21 12.92 11.02
C PRO A 252 42.80 11.82 11.92
N PRO A 253 44.07 11.43 11.68
CA PRO A 253 44.78 10.47 12.51
C PRO A 253 44.78 10.97 13.95
N ARG A 254 44.45 10.05 14.91
CA ARG A 254 44.57 10.40 16.32
C ARG A 254 46.01 10.86 16.60
N SER A 255 46.18 12.03 17.13
CA SER A 255 47.49 12.52 17.63
C SER A 255 48.00 11.45 18.61
N PRO A 256 49.31 11.07 18.55
CA PRO A 256 49.88 10.19 19.55
C PRO A 256 49.77 10.85 20.92
N SER A 257 49.20 10.10 21.87
CA SER A 257 49.22 10.50 23.30
C SER A 257 50.68 10.58 23.72
N THR A 258 51.20 11.80 23.97
CA THR A 258 52.44 11.98 24.70
C THR A 258 52.21 11.45 26.10
N CYS A 259 52.82 10.31 26.41
CA CYS A 259 53.09 9.91 27.79
C CYS A 259 54.25 10.75 28.28
N ASP A 260 53.98 11.57 29.27
CA ASP A 260 54.94 12.01 30.26
C ASP A 260 54.53 11.47 31.63
#